data_0e5b4e6d0d4b25509b436bce04363852
#
_entry.id   0e5b4e6d0d4b25509b436bce04363852
#
_cell.length_a   1.000
_cell.length_b   1.000
_cell.length_c   1.000
_cell.angle_alpha   90.00
_cell.angle_beta   90.00
_cell.angle_gamma   90.00
#
_symmetry.space_group_name_H-M   'P 1'
#
loop_
_entity.id
_entity.type
_entity.pdbx_description
1 polymer ?
#
loop_
_entity_poly.entity_id
_entity_poly.type
_entity_poly.pdbx_seq_one_letter_code
_entity_poly.pdbx_strand_id
1 'polypeptide(L)'
;TRLQEQLRDHVILCGFGHSGSMAAGELLMRGWKPDQIVVIEQDRDEIAKAADRGFICLHGDASSEELLAMAGVARANAVLVCLGRDDTTVLTVLTIRELAKDVRLIANVSEPENLKLVKAGGADVVVSPPRFGGVLMADAVESHTTVEFVSELLSYRGGFQLVEREARPAEIGRTPFEIPGVLVVEVRRGGRRIGMWNEKGVRIVPGVRLLAI
;
A
#
# COMPACT_ATOMS: atom_id res chain seq x y z
N THR A 1 12.04 15.27 20.82
CA THR A 1 13.38 14.62 20.67
C THR A 1 13.91 14.93 19.28
N ARG A 2 15.24 15.04 19.11
CA ARG A 2 15.93 15.36 17.84
C ARG A 2 15.48 14.47 16.66
N LEU A 3 15.11 13.22 16.93
CA LEU A 3 14.62 12.27 15.92
C LEU A 3 13.28 12.70 15.31
N GLN A 4 12.37 13.19 16.14
CA GLN A 4 11.04 13.65 15.70
C GLN A 4 11.10 14.84 14.74
N GLU A 5 12.05 15.74 14.93
CA GLU A 5 12.19 16.96 14.10
C GLU A 5 12.79 16.66 12.72
N GLN A 6 13.48 15.53 12.57
CA GLN A 6 14.16 15.13 11.34
C GLN A 6 13.32 14.24 10.42
N LEU A 7 12.28 13.57 10.96
CA LEU A 7 11.42 12.68 10.19
C LEU A 7 10.46 13.47 9.30
N ARG A 8 10.65 13.38 7.99
CA ARG A 8 9.77 13.92 6.95
C ARG A 8 9.71 12.95 5.78
N ASP A 9 8.59 12.90 5.11
CA ASP A 9 8.35 12.05 3.93
C ASP A 9 8.70 10.56 4.16
N HIS A 10 8.62 10.11 5.41
CA HIS A 10 8.89 8.75 5.86
C HIS A 10 7.60 7.90 5.86
N VAL A 11 7.75 6.61 6.00
CA VAL A 11 6.63 5.67 6.16
C VAL A 11 6.52 5.25 7.62
N ILE A 12 5.32 5.25 8.16
CA ILE A 12 5.03 4.67 9.48
C ILE A 12 4.37 3.31 9.26
N LEU A 13 4.88 2.30 9.93
CA LEU A 13 4.35 0.95 9.92
C LEU A 13 3.86 0.59 11.32
N CYS A 14 2.55 0.49 11.48
CA CYS A 14 1.87 0.08 12.70
C CYS A 14 1.68 -1.44 12.66
N GLY A 15 2.45 -2.16 13.49
CA GLY A 15 2.51 -3.62 13.51
C GLY A 15 3.63 -4.19 12.65
N PHE A 16 4.48 -5.04 13.24
CA PHE A 16 5.61 -5.70 12.54
C PHE A 16 5.50 -7.23 12.53
N GLY A 17 4.31 -7.76 12.76
CA GLY A 17 4.00 -9.18 12.56
C GLY A 17 4.17 -9.61 11.09
N HIS A 18 3.56 -10.72 10.71
CA HIS A 18 3.76 -11.31 9.38
C HIS A 18 3.50 -10.33 8.22
N SER A 19 2.34 -9.68 8.18
CA SER A 19 1.99 -8.74 7.10
C SER A 19 2.87 -7.50 7.11
N GLY A 20 3.15 -6.93 8.28
CA GLY A 20 3.96 -5.73 8.41
C GLY A 20 5.42 -5.96 8.01
N SER A 21 6.02 -7.06 8.45
CA SER A 21 7.40 -7.41 8.11
C SER A 21 7.60 -7.68 6.61
N MET A 22 6.58 -8.27 5.95
CA MET A 22 6.56 -8.46 4.49
C MET A 22 6.43 -7.12 3.76
N ALA A 23 5.52 -6.25 4.20
CA ALA A 23 5.35 -4.92 3.62
C ALA A 23 6.64 -4.09 3.74
N ALA A 24 7.30 -4.13 4.90
CA ALA A 24 8.59 -3.47 5.10
C ALA A 24 9.68 -4.01 4.15
N GLY A 25 9.70 -5.32 3.93
CA GLY A 25 10.61 -5.95 2.97
C GLY A 25 10.40 -5.44 1.54
N GLU A 26 9.15 -5.34 1.10
CA GLU A 26 8.81 -4.80 -0.21
C GLU A 26 9.17 -3.31 -0.34
N LEU A 27 8.96 -2.50 0.70
CA LEU A 27 9.36 -1.10 0.70
C LEU A 27 10.87 -0.95 0.51
N LEU A 28 11.69 -1.76 1.18
CA LEU A 28 13.15 -1.76 0.99
C LEU A 28 13.53 -2.12 -0.45
N MET A 29 12.89 -3.13 -1.05
CA MET A 29 13.13 -3.50 -2.45
C MET A 29 12.74 -2.38 -3.42
N ARG A 30 11.76 -1.56 -3.08
CA ARG A 30 11.32 -0.37 -3.84
C ARG A 30 12.20 0.86 -3.62
N GLY A 31 13.28 0.73 -2.86
CA GLY A 31 14.28 1.77 -2.65
C GLY A 31 14.10 2.64 -1.41
N TRP A 32 13.11 2.34 -0.56
CA TRP A 32 13.04 2.96 0.76
C TRP A 32 14.22 2.51 1.61
N LYS A 33 14.76 3.43 2.40
CA LYS A 33 15.85 3.11 3.32
C LYS A 33 15.29 2.74 4.70
N PRO A 34 16.00 1.91 5.48
CA PRO A 34 15.55 1.56 6.82
C PRO A 34 15.28 2.77 7.73
N ASP A 35 16.10 3.80 7.64
CA ASP A 35 15.97 5.06 8.41
C ASP A 35 14.80 5.95 7.95
N GLN A 36 14.13 5.60 6.87
CA GLN A 36 12.90 6.23 6.38
C GLN A 36 11.63 5.46 6.79
N ILE A 37 11.76 4.38 7.55
CA ILE A 37 10.63 3.57 8.01
C ILE A 37 10.62 3.56 9.53
N VAL A 38 9.52 4.05 10.11
CA VAL A 38 9.27 4.04 11.56
C VAL A 38 8.30 2.90 11.85
N VAL A 39 8.72 1.97 12.70
CA VAL A 39 7.89 0.83 13.14
C VAL A 39 7.35 1.12 14.52
N ILE A 40 6.04 0.97 14.70
CA ILE A 40 5.37 0.97 16.00
C ILE A 40 4.88 -0.46 16.25
N GLU A 41 5.40 -1.11 17.30
CA GLU A 41 5.08 -2.50 17.62
C GLU A 41 5.07 -2.72 19.13
N GLN A 42 4.09 -3.46 19.62
CA GLN A 42 3.95 -3.76 21.05
C GLN A 42 4.66 -5.05 21.48
N ASP A 43 4.87 -5.99 20.57
CA ASP A 43 5.60 -7.22 20.84
C ASP A 43 7.11 -6.94 20.81
N ARG A 44 7.78 -7.36 21.92
CA ARG A 44 9.21 -7.10 22.11
C ARG A 44 10.10 -7.87 21.14
N ASP A 45 9.70 -9.07 20.78
CA ASP A 45 10.47 -9.90 19.86
C ASP A 45 10.34 -9.39 18.44
N GLU A 46 9.14 -8.94 18.04
CA GLU A 46 8.94 -8.35 16.72
C GLU A 46 9.63 -6.99 16.58
N ILE A 47 9.60 -6.14 17.62
CA ILE A 47 10.32 -4.86 17.58
C ILE A 47 11.86 -5.07 17.54
N ALA A 48 12.37 -6.10 18.21
CA ALA A 48 13.80 -6.44 18.12
C ALA A 48 14.18 -6.86 16.68
N LYS A 49 13.37 -7.69 16.03
CA LYS A 49 13.56 -8.05 14.61
C LYS A 49 13.54 -6.83 13.68
N ALA A 50 12.67 -5.86 13.97
CA ALA A 50 12.63 -4.61 13.21
C ALA A 50 13.92 -3.80 13.42
N ALA A 51 14.38 -3.67 14.66
CA ALA A 51 15.61 -2.96 14.99
C ALA A 51 16.85 -3.60 14.35
N ASP A 52 16.93 -4.93 14.32
CA ASP A 52 18.01 -5.67 13.65
C ASP A 52 18.08 -5.41 12.14
N ARG A 53 16.95 -5.05 11.53
CA ARG A 53 16.87 -4.64 10.13
C ARG A 53 17.16 -3.15 9.91
N GLY A 54 17.50 -2.41 10.97
CA GLY A 54 17.87 -1.00 10.94
C GLY A 54 16.71 -0.01 10.89
N PHE A 55 15.47 -0.45 11.12
CA PHE A 55 14.31 0.44 11.17
C PHE A 55 14.34 1.32 12.42
N ILE A 56 13.67 2.47 12.36
CA ILE A 56 13.41 3.29 13.53
C ILE A 56 12.24 2.67 14.29
N CYS A 57 12.46 2.31 15.56
CA CYS A 57 11.50 1.53 16.32
C CYS A 57 10.92 2.31 17.50
N LEU A 58 9.60 2.26 17.65
CA LEU A 58 8.85 2.76 18.80
C LEU A 58 8.08 1.58 19.41
N HIS A 59 8.41 1.25 20.65
CA HIS A 59 7.74 0.14 21.34
C HIS A 59 6.45 0.61 22.00
N GLY A 60 5.32 0.00 21.67
CA GLY A 60 4.03 0.23 22.28
C GLY A 60 2.83 0.01 21.34
N ASP A 61 1.66 0.45 21.82
CA ASP A 61 0.40 0.33 21.11
C ASP A 61 0.31 1.37 19.98
N ALA A 62 0.07 0.91 18.75
CA ALA A 62 -0.06 1.77 17.59
C ALA A 62 -1.31 2.66 17.59
N SER A 63 -2.29 2.41 18.45
CA SER A 63 -3.45 3.30 18.64
C SER A 63 -3.14 4.52 19.56
N SER A 64 -1.96 4.56 20.18
CA SER A 64 -1.55 5.65 21.06
C SER A 64 -1.26 6.94 20.28
N GLU A 65 -1.99 8.01 20.60
CA GLU A 65 -1.76 9.35 20.05
C GLU A 65 -0.32 9.82 20.29
N GLU A 66 0.24 9.55 21.47
CA GLU A 66 1.60 9.93 21.83
C GLU A 66 2.62 9.25 20.92
N LEU A 67 2.50 7.94 20.69
CA LEU A 67 3.42 7.20 19.81
C LEU A 67 3.28 7.61 18.37
N LEU A 68 2.06 7.84 17.86
CA LEU A 68 1.82 8.34 16.51
C LEU A 68 2.39 9.75 16.32
N ALA A 69 2.23 10.63 17.32
CA ALA A 69 2.85 11.95 17.30
C ALA A 69 4.38 11.85 17.36
N MET A 70 4.94 10.95 18.20
CA MET A 70 6.37 10.67 18.24
C MET A 70 6.89 10.12 16.90
N ALA A 71 6.13 9.29 16.23
CA ALA A 71 6.43 8.80 14.90
C ALA A 71 6.34 9.89 13.81
N GLY A 72 5.83 11.07 14.13
CA GLY A 72 5.72 12.18 13.18
C GLY A 72 4.61 12.01 12.15
N VAL A 73 3.47 11.43 12.53
CA VAL A 73 2.36 11.07 11.63
C VAL A 73 1.91 12.21 10.72
N ALA A 74 1.88 13.45 11.22
CA ALA A 74 1.47 14.63 10.44
C ALA A 74 2.46 14.99 9.29
N ARG A 75 3.66 14.42 9.29
CA ARG A 75 4.70 14.67 8.27
C ARG A 75 5.10 13.41 7.51
N ALA A 76 4.42 12.30 7.79
CA ALA A 76 4.64 11.04 7.10
C ALA A 76 4.14 11.10 5.65
N ASN A 77 4.81 10.42 4.76
CA ASN A 77 4.37 10.18 3.39
C ASN A 77 3.16 9.23 3.36
N ALA A 78 3.23 8.18 4.18
CA ALA A 78 2.16 7.20 4.31
C ALA A 78 2.21 6.49 5.66
N VAL A 79 1.06 5.97 6.08
CA VAL A 79 0.95 5.07 7.24
C VAL A 79 0.35 3.75 6.77
N LEU A 80 1.01 2.65 7.11
CA LEU A 80 0.54 1.29 6.92
C LEU A 80 0.11 0.72 8.27
N VAL A 81 -1.16 0.38 8.41
CA VAL A 81 -1.71 -0.26 9.62
C VAL A 81 -1.85 -1.76 9.34
N CYS A 82 -0.91 -2.54 9.89
CA CYS A 82 -0.76 -3.99 9.67
C CYS A 82 -0.96 -4.77 10.97
N LEU A 83 -2.05 -4.50 11.68
CA LEU A 83 -2.36 -5.09 12.97
C LEU A 83 -3.10 -6.43 12.82
N GLY A 84 -2.95 -7.29 13.83
CA GLY A 84 -3.57 -8.62 13.86
C GLY A 84 -5.06 -8.62 14.25
N ARG A 85 -5.60 -7.49 14.74
CA ARG A 85 -6.98 -7.35 15.20
C ARG A 85 -7.66 -6.18 14.52
N ASP A 86 -8.85 -6.42 13.96
CA ASP A 86 -9.58 -5.41 13.18
C ASP A 86 -10.14 -4.29 14.07
N ASP A 87 -10.51 -4.58 15.33
CA ASP A 87 -10.95 -3.56 16.30
C ASP A 87 -9.82 -2.55 16.60
N THR A 88 -8.61 -3.05 16.84
CA THR A 88 -7.43 -2.20 17.01
C THR A 88 -7.08 -1.45 15.73
N THR A 89 -7.24 -2.09 14.57
CA THR A 89 -7.06 -1.43 13.25
C THR A 89 -8.00 -0.23 13.10
N VAL A 90 -9.29 -0.39 13.41
CA VAL A 90 -10.28 0.70 13.35
C VAL A 90 -9.89 1.84 14.27
N LEU A 91 -9.56 1.53 15.53
CA LEU A 91 -9.15 2.55 16.50
C LEU A 91 -7.91 3.31 16.03
N THR A 92 -6.89 2.60 15.57
CA THR A 92 -5.65 3.20 15.04
C THR A 92 -5.93 4.10 13.84
N VAL A 93 -6.77 3.67 12.89
CA VAL A 93 -7.17 4.45 11.73
C VAL A 93 -7.86 5.76 12.14
N LEU A 94 -8.79 5.70 13.09
CA LEU A 94 -9.49 6.89 13.61
C LEU A 94 -8.51 7.85 14.28
N THR A 95 -7.62 7.35 15.14
CA THR A 95 -6.60 8.17 15.82
C THR A 95 -5.66 8.84 14.81
N ILE A 96 -5.21 8.11 13.80
CA ILE A 96 -4.37 8.68 12.73
C ILE A 96 -5.10 9.80 12.00
N ARG A 97 -6.37 9.63 11.66
CA ARG A 97 -7.16 10.66 10.95
C ARG A 97 -7.41 11.91 11.79
N GLU A 98 -7.51 11.75 13.08
CA GLU A 98 -7.59 12.89 14.00
C GLU A 98 -6.29 13.69 14.01
N LEU A 99 -5.13 13.02 14.06
CA LEU A 99 -3.81 13.63 14.11
C LEU A 99 -3.32 14.14 12.73
N ALA A 100 -3.71 13.48 11.65
CA ALA A 100 -3.21 13.74 10.29
C ALA A 100 -4.30 13.48 9.25
N LYS A 101 -5.05 14.52 8.89
CA LYS A 101 -6.23 14.42 8.01
C LYS A 101 -5.89 13.94 6.61
N ASP A 102 -4.74 14.35 6.07
CA ASP A 102 -4.38 14.18 4.66
C ASP A 102 -3.30 13.12 4.43
N VAL A 103 -2.76 12.48 5.48
CA VAL A 103 -1.74 11.44 5.32
C VAL A 103 -2.33 10.24 4.56
N ARG A 104 -1.57 9.69 3.63
CA ARG A 104 -1.97 8.48 2.92
C ARG A 104 -2.03 7.30 3.89
N LEU A 105 -3.23 6.73 4.09
CA LEU A 105 -3.50 5.71 5.10
C LEU A 105 -3.95 4.41 4.46
N ILE A 106 -3.13 3.38 4.61
CA ILE A 106 -3.39 2.04 4.13
C ILE A 106 -3.58 1.13 5.35
N ALA A 107 -4.62 0.32 5.37
CA ALA A 107 -4.88 -0.60 6.47
C ALA A 107 -5.18 -2.01 5.97
N ASN A 108 -4.78 -3.03 6.75
CA ASN A 108 -5.25 -4.37 6.54
C ASN A 108 -6.45 -4.69 7.41
N VAL A 109 -7.25 -5.65 6.97
CA VAL A 109 -8.28 -6.31 7.78
C VAL A 109 -8.21 -7.82 7.59
N SER A 110 -8.50 -8.54 8.66
CA SER A 110 -8.61 -9.99 8.63
C SER A 110 -9.99 -10.42 8.12
N GLU A 111 -11.04 -9.78 8.63
CA GLU A 111 -12.42 -10.12 8.28
C GLU A 111 -12.96 -9.20 7.15
N PRO A 112 -13.39 -9.78 6.03
CA PRO A 112 -13.89 -9.00 4.89
C PRO A 112 -15.07 -8.08 5.22
N GLU A 113 -15.88 -8.40 6.22
CA GLU A 113 -16.99 -7.58 6.66
C GLU A 113 -16.55 -6.24 7.26
N ASN A 114 -15.34 -6.18 7.84
CA ASN A 114 -14.76 -4.98 8.43
C ASN A 114 -14.16 -4.00 7.41
N LEU A 115 -14.01 -4.40 6.13
CA LEU A 115 -13.52 -3.52 5.06
C LEU A 115 -14.25 -2.17 5.00
N LYS A 116 -15.59 -2.23 5.07
CA LYS A 116 -16.41 -1.01 5.01
C LYS A 116 -16.21 -0.11 6.23
N LEU A 117 -16.06 -0.72 7.39
CA LEU A 117 -15.87 0.00 8.65
C LEU A 117 -14.52 0.73 8.67
N VAL A 118 -13.43 0.05 8.33
CA VAL A 118 -12.09 0.63 8.27
C VAL A 118 -12.02 1.73 7.19
N LYS A 119 -12.69 1.51 6.04
CA LYS A 119 -12.80 2.52 4.98
C LYS A 119 -13.57 3.76 5.44
N ALA A 120 -14.69 3.57 6.14
CA ALA A 120 -15.48 4.66 6.71
C ALA A 120 -14.73 5.41 7.81
N GLY A 121 -13.85 4.74 8.55
CA GLY A 121 -12.94 5.34 9.53
C GLY A 121 -11.88 6.25 8.92
N GLY A 122 -11.73 6.23 7.59
CA GLY A 122 -10.87 7.16 6.85
C GLY A 122 -9.63 6.53 6.21
N ALA A 123 -9.49 5.20 6.17
CA ALA A 123 -8.41 4.58 5.40
C ALA A 123 -8.60 4.84 3.89
N ASP A 124 -7.55 5.27 3.19
CA ASP A 124 -7.58 5.49 1.75
C ASP A 124 -7.65 4.17 0.99
N VAL A 125 -6.90 3.19 1.48
CA VAL A 125 -6.88 1.84 0.92
C VAL A 125 -7.03 0.83 2.04
N VAL A 126 -7.92 -0.14 1.86
CA VAL A 126 -8.08 -1.28 2.78
C VAL A 126 -7.81 -2.57 2.03
N VAL A 127 -6.93 -3.39 2.57
CA VAL A 127 -6.52 -4.68 2.01
C VAL A 127 -6.96 -5.80 2.95
N SER A 128 -7.47 -6.90 2.40
CA SER A 128 -7.70 -8.13 3.16
C SER A 128 -6.79 -9.24 2.63
N PRO A 129 -5.61 -9.44 3.26
CA PRO A 129 -4.67 -10.48 2.84
C PRO A 129 -5.29 -11.88 2.81
N PRO A 130 -6.12 -12.30 3.81
CA PRO A 130 -6.74 -13.62 3.78
C PRO A 130 -7.67 -13.82 2.59
N ARG A 131 -8.46 -12.79 2.23
CA ARG A 131 -9.35 -12.84 1.06
C ARG A 131 -8.56 -12.97 -0.22
N PHE A 132 -7.50 -12.18 -0.38
CA PHE A 132 -6.65 -12.22 -1.57
C PHE A 132 -5.95 -13.56 -1.70
N GLY A 133 -5.35 -14.05 -0.62
CA GLY A 133 -4.72 -15.37 -0.58
C GLY A 133 -5.71 -16.51 -0.88
N GLY A 134 -6.92 -16.45 -0.30
CA GLY A 134 -7.97 -17.45 -0.56
C GLY A 134 -8.39 -17.52 -2.02
N VAL A 135 -8.53 -16.38 -2.70
CA VAL A 135 -8.82 -16.33 -4.15
C VAL A 135 -7.70 -16.96 -4.95
N LEU A 136 -6.43 -16.62 -4.67
CA LEU A 136 -5.28 -17.21 -5.37
C LEU A 136 -5.16 -18.72 -5.12
N MET A 137 -5.42 -19.19 -3.91
CA MET A 137 -5.41 -20.62 -3.59
C MET A 137 -6.51 -21.38 -4.36
N ALA A 138 -7.70 -20.81 -4.46
CA ALA A 138 -8.78 -21.42 -5.22
C ALA A 138 -8.45 -21.46 -6.73
N ASP A 139 -7.90 -20.38 -7.26
CA ASP A 139 -7.50 -20.29 -8.68
C ASP A 139 -6.37 -21.29 -9.02
N ALA A 140 -5.47 -21.53 -8.07
CA ALA A 140 -4.37 -22.50 -8.22
C ALA A 140 -4.85 -23.96 -8.43
N VAL A 141 -6.07 -24.27 -8.04
CA VAL A 141 -6.67 -25.63 -8.30
C VAL A 141 -6.83 -25.85 -9.81
N GLU A 142 -7.14 -24.80 -10.56
CA GLU A 142 -7.37 -24.87 -12.00
C GLU A 142 -6.14 -24.43 -12.81
N SER A 143 -5.39 -23.46 -12.33
CA SER A 143 -4.26 -22.86 -13.07
C SER A 143 -3.14 -22.39 -12.14
N HIS A 144 -2.04 -23.15 -12.07
CA HIS A 144 -0.83 -22.70 -11.37
C HIS A 144 -0.16 -21.50 -12.07
N THR A 145 -0.23 -21.43 -13.40
CA THR A 145 0.36 -20.34 -14.19
C THR A 145 -0.24 -18.98 -13.86
N THR A 146 -1.55 -18.93 -13.57
CA THR A 146 -2.20 -17.68 -13.13
C THR A 146 -1.59 -17.17 -11.83
N VAL A 147 -1.35 -18.05 -10.86
CA VAL A 147 -0.78 -17.67 -9.57
C VAL A 147 0.66 -17.18 -9.73
N GLU A 148 1.47 -17.87 -10.55
CA GLU A 148 2.83 -17.44 -10.88
C GLU A 148 2.83 -16.05 -11.52
N PHE A 149 1.99 -15.83 -12.54
CA PHE A 149 1.89 -14.54 -13.23
C PHE A 149 1.45 -13.41 -12.30
N VAL A 150 0.43 -13.62 -11.46
CA VAL A 150 -0.01 -12.61 -10.49
C VAL A 150 1.09 -12.32 -9.45
N SER A 151 1.80 -13.34 -9.00
CA SER A 151 2.91 -13.18 -8.05
C SER A 151 4.06 -12.37 -8.66
N GLU A 152 4.41 -12.62 -9.91
CA GLU A 152 5.41 -11.82 -10.64
C GLU A 152 4.95 -10.37 -10.84
N LEU A 153 3.68 -10.18 -11.22
CA LEU A 153 3.09 -8.85 -11.45
C LEU A 153 3.09 -7.96 -10.19
N LEU A 154 2.94 -8.57 -9.02
CA LEU A 154 2.92 -7.85 -7.73
C LEU A 154 4.31 -7.68 -7.13
N SER A 155 5.27 -8.52 -7.52
CA SER A 155 6.64 -8.46 -7.02
C SER A 155 7.44 -7.35 -7.70
N TYR A 156 8.15 -6.55 -6.93
CA TYR A 156 9.07 -5.54 -7.50
C TYR A 156 10.20 -6.15 -8.35
N ARG A 157 10.56 -7.42 -8.11
CA ARG A 157 11.58 -8.18 -8.86
C ARG A 157 10.99 -9.02 -9.99
N GLY A 158 9.68 -8.97 -10.21
CA GLY A 158 9.03 -9.68 -11.31
C GLY A 158 9.52 -9.21 -12.68
N GLY A 159 9.39 -10.07 -13.68
CA GLY A 159 9.70 -9.73 -15.08
C GLY A 159 8.77 -8.66 -15.67
N PHE A 160 7.63 -8.44 -15.03
CA PHE A 160 6.63 -7.42 -15.37
C PHE A 160 6.40 -6.50 -14.17
N GLN A 161 6.15 -5.22 -14.45
CA GLN A 161 5.80 -4.26 -13.40
C GLN A 161 4.47 -3.61 -13.71
N LEU A 162 3.52 -3.74 -12.79
CA LEU A 162 2.27 -3.00 -12.85
C LEU A 162 2.51 -1.57 -12.34
N VAL A 163 2.45 -0.59 -13.24
CA VAL A 163 2.75 0.81 -12.95
C VAL A 163 1.53 1.67 -13.21
N GLU A 164 1.17 2.51 -12.22
CA GLU A 164 0.22 3.59 -12.43
C GLU A 164 1.00 4.90 -12.65
N ARG A 165 0.84 5.49 -13.82
CA ARG A 165 1.54 6.73 -14.22
C ARG A 165 0.66 7.66 -15.04
N GLU A 166 1.03 8.91 -15.13
CA GLU A 166 0.42 9.83 -16.08
C GLU A 166 0.78 9.45 -17.53
N ALA A 167 -0.14 9.74 -18.44
CA ALA A 167 0.10 9.57 -19.86
C ALA A 167 1.21 10.51 -20.34
N ARG A 168 2.16 9.97 -21.09
CA ARG A 168 3.26 10.75 -21.68
C ARG A 168 2.76 11.58 -22.86
N PRO A 169 3.41 12.71 -23.20
CA PRO A 169 3.01 13.53 -24.36
C PRO A 169 2.91 12.74 -25.67
N ALA A 170 3.83 11.80 -25.90
CA ALA A 170 3.85 10.96 -27.11
C ALA A 170 2.70 9.93 -27.20
N GLU A 171 1.97 9.70 -26.11
CA GLU A 171 0.86 8.77 -26.01
C GLU A 171 -0.51 9.46 -26.23
N ILE A 172 -0.54 10.79 -26.15
CA ILE A 172 -1.76 11.58 -26.34
C ILE A 172 -2.30 11.38 -27.76
N GLY A 173 -3.61 11.18 -27.87
CA GLY A 173 -4.31 10.93 -29.12
C GLY A 173 -4.28 9.48 -29.60
N ARG A 174 -3.41 8.65 -29.02
CA ARG A 174 -3.36 7.20 -29.31
C ARG A 174 -4.43 6.44 -28.53
N THR A 175 -4.77 5.26 -29.01
CA THR A 175 -5.52 4.29 -28.21
C THR A 175 -4.56 3.52 -27.28
N PRO A 176 -5.05 2.90 -26.19
CA PRO A 176 -4.23 2.05 -25.31
C PRO A 176 -3.45 0.95 -26.04
N PHE A 177 -3.99 0.45 -27.13
CA PHE A 177 -3.39 -0.63 -27.95
C PHE A 177 -2.27 -0.15 -28.89
N GLU A 178 -2.18 1.15 -29.14
CA GLU A 178 -1.18 1.75 -30.05
C GLU A 178 0.11 2.15 -29.34
N ILE A 179 0.21 1.93 -28.02
CA ILE A 179 1.41 2.25 -27.23
C ILE A 179 2.40 1.08 -27.35
N PRO A 180 3.54 1.25 -28.02
CA PRO A 180 4.49 0.16 -28.20
C PRO A 180 5.19 -0.22 -26.90
N GLY A 181 5.33 -1.52 -26.66
CA GLY A 181 6.06 -2.06 -25.50
C GLY A 181 5.38 -1.86 -24.15
N VAL A 182 4.09 -1.52 -24.15
CA VAL A 182 3.30 -1.32 -22.93
C VAL A 182 1.92 -1.91 -23.12
N LEU A 183 1.49 -2.73 -22.19
CA LEU A 183 0.10 -3.19 -22.11
C LEU A 183 -0.68 -2.29 -21.16
N VAL A 184 -1.49 -1.39 -21.69
CA VAL A 184 -2.36 -0.54 -20.85
C VAL A 184 -3.59 -1.33 -20.44
N VAL A 185 -3.73 -1.60 -19.16
CA VAL A 185 -4.83 -2.38 -18.59
C VAL A 185 -6.04 -1.50 -18.29
N GLU A 186 -5.79 -0.27 -17.84
CA GLU A 186 -6.84 0.66 -17.44
C GLU A 186 -6.43 2.11 -17.69
N VAL A 187 -7.38 2.93 -18.12
CA VAL A 187 -7.25 4.39 -18.22
C VAL A 187 -8.13 5.03 -17.15
N ARG A 188 -7.57 5.95 -16.36
CA ARG A 188 -8.29 6.70 -15.34
C ARG A 188 -8.43 8.16 -15.74
N ARG A 189 -9.67 8.63 -15.83
CA ARG A 189 -10.01 10.00 -16.20
C ARG A 189 -11.05 10.57 -15.23
N GLY A 190 -10.68 11.63 -14.48
CA GLY A 190 -11.60 12.30 -13.55
C GLY A 190 -12.26 11.34 -12.54
N GLY A 191 -11.50 10.36 -12.00
CA GLY A 191 -12.01 9.35 -11.08
C GLY A 191 -12.76 8.17 -11.74
N ARG A 192 -13.09 8.25 -13.04
CA ARG A 192 -13.73 7.16 -13.79
C ARG A 192 -12.67 6.17 -14.30
N ARG A 193 -12.94 4.88 -14.10
CA ARG A 193 -12.12 3.77 -14.59
C ARG A 193 -12.66 3.32 -15.95
N ILE A 194 -11.78 3.24 -16.94
CA ILE A 194 -12.07 2.75 -18.28
C ILE A 194 -11.14 1.57 -18.54
N GLY A 195 -11.65 0.36 -18.38
CA GLY A 195 -10.88 -0.85 -18.70
C GLY A 195 -10.72 -1.00 -20.21
N MET A 196 -9.64 -1.60 -20.65
CA MET A 196 -9.34 -1.82 -22.07
C MET A 196 -10.44 -2.59 -22.83
N TRP A 197 -11.25 -3.35 -22.11
CA TRP A 197 -12.37 -4.16 -22.65
C TRP A 197 -13.72 -3.43 -22.67
N ASN A 198 -13.84 -2.27 -22.02
CA ASN A 198 -15.13 -1.60 -21.82
C ASN A 198 -15.49 -0.63 -22.95
N GLU A 199 -14.51 0.03 -23.55
CA GLU A 199 -14.74 1.03 -24.60
C GLU A 199 -13.72 0.88 -25.73
N LYS A 200 -14.15 0.32 -26.85
CA LYS A 200 -13.32 0.28 -28.08
C LYS A 200 -13.13 1.70 -28.60
N GLY A 201 -11.87 2.10 -28.79
CA GLY A 201 -11.54 3.40 -29.38
C GLY A 201 -11.33 4.54 -28.38
N VAL A 202 -11.25 4.26 -27.09
CA VAL A 202 -10.84 5.29 -26.10
C VAL A 202 -9.48 5.85 -26.49
N ARG A 203 -9.41 7.18 -26.66
CA ARG A 203 -8.17 7.88 -26.91
C ARG A 203 -7.61 8.48 -25.63
N ILE A 204 -6.32 8.35 -25.47
CA ILE A 204 -5.57 8.94 -24.36
C ILE A 204 -5.57 10.45 -24.55
N VAL A 205 -5.98 11.17 -23.50
CA VAL A 205 -6.01 12.63 -23.46
C VAL A 205 -5.10 13.15 -22.35
N PRO A 206 -4.70 14.44 -22.38
CA PRO A 206 -3.89 15.01 -21.30
C PRO A 206 -4.54 14.85 -19.92
N GLY A 207 -3.73 14.61 -18.88
CA GLY A 207 -4.17 14.50 -17.49
C GLY A 207 -4.84 13.17 -17.11
N VAL A 208 -4.79 12.16 -17.98
CA VAL A 208 -5.22 10.79 -17.60
C VAL A 208 -4.08 10.02 -16.97
N ARG A 209 -4.43 9.10 -16.07
CA ARG A 209 -3.49 8.10 -15.53
C ARG A 209 -3.71 6.76 -16.21
N LEU A 210 -2.63 6.08 -16.48
CA LEU A 210 -2.60 4.75 -17.09
C LEU A 210 -2.15 3.74 -16.05
N LEU A 211 -2.90 2.63 -15.91
CA LEU A 211 -2.42 1.43 -15.25
C LEU A 211 -1.88 0.51 -16.35
N ALA A 212 -0.60 0.22 -16.33
CA ALA A 212 0.09 -0.46 -17.42
C ALA A 212 1.10 -1.50 -16.92
N ILE A 213 1.38 -2.47 -17.74
CA ILE A 213 2.37 -3.53 -17.56
C ILE A 213 3.47 -3.34 -18.59
#